data_66969d6b7c7f48720ca47bd3daee3d44
#
_entry.id   66969d6b7c7f48720ca47bd3daee3d44
#
_cell.length_a   1.000
_cell.length_b   1.000
_cell.length_c   1.000
_cell.angle_alpha   90.00
_cell.angle_beta   90.00
_cell.angle_gamma   90.00
#
_symmetry.space_group_name_H-M   'P 1'
#
loop_
_entity.id
_entity.type
_entity.pdbx_description
1 polymer ?
#
loop_
_entity_poly.entity_id
_entity_poly.type
_entity_poly.pdbx_seq_one_letter_code
_entity_poly.pdbx_strand_id
1 'polypeptide(L)'
;MIPESFIENWRTHVKWQTPSMIEQDLVISRALVCLYNDPIIKDALVFRGGTALNKLFIQSPARYSEDIDFVQKRSEPIGSTTNAIRKLLEPWLGNPKWKVTERSAKLVYQYLAINNLPSKLKIEINTTEHFQVLPFKHVPFSIESDWFDGTCEIVTYELAELMATKLRALYQRRKGRDLFDLWHVLKQDLVDINQVIDIFQKYCANDNIIISKELFKKNMELKKSNKDFQIDMNTLLPHETPWNFDEACNFVQSRIIDNIPS
;
A
#
# COMPACT_ATOMS: atom_id res chain seq x y z
N MET A 1 6.06 23.83 -2.28
CA MET A 1 5.31 23.65 -3.55
C MET A 1 6.30 23.23 -4.62
N ILE A 2 5.98 22.19 -5.38
CA ILE A 2 6.79 21.72 -6.50
C ILE A 2 6.45 22.58 -7.72
N PRO A 3 7.42 23.10 -8.50
CA PRO A 3 7.13 23.81 -9.74
C PRO A 3 6.26 22.97 -10.69
N GLU A 4 5.30 23.61 -11.36
CA GLU A 4 4.35 22.92 -12.24
C GLU A 4 5.06 22.16 -13.36
N SER A 5 6.12 22.72 -13.94
CA SER A 5 6.93 22.07 -14.97
C SER A 5 7.52 20.73 -14.49
N PHE A 6 7.93 20.63 -13.23
CA PHE A 6 8.49 19.39 -12.66
C PHE A 6 7.42 18.32 -12.45
N ILE A 7 6.19 18.75 -12.11
CA ILE A 7 5.03 17.86 -11.99
C ILE A 7 4.64 17.32 -13.38
N GLU A 8 4.62 18.18 -14.40
CA GLU A 8 4.32 17.76 -15.77
C GLU A 8 5.38 16.82 -16.35
N ASN A 9 6.67 17.04 -16.05
CA ASN A 9 7.73 16.11 -16.44
C ASN A 9 7.54 14.74 -15.77
N TRP A 10 7.11 14.72 -14.49
CA TRP A 10 6.82 13.48 -13.77
C TRP A 10 5.60 12.73 -14.32
N ARG A 11 4.70 13.38 -15.04
CA ARG A 11 3.55 12.76 -15.73
C ARG A 11 3.96 11.60 -16.65
N THR A 12 5.17 11.63 -17.21
CA THR A 12 5.67 10.55 -18.06
C THR A 12 5.89 9.23 -17.32
N HIS A 13 6.05 9.29 -16.00
CA HIS A 13 6.31 8.12 -15.12
C HIS A 13 5.03 7.51 -14.52
N VAL A 14 3.92 8.28 -14.52
CA VAL A 14 2.67 7.87 -13.88
C VAL A 14 1.45 8.24 -14.73
N LYS A 15 0.36 7.47 -14.59
CA LYS A 15 -0.88 7.66 -15.38
C LYS A 15 -2.01 8.28 -14.55
N TRP A 16 -1.66 9.11 -13.56
CA TRP A 16 -2.67 9.71 -12.68
C TRP A 16 -3.46 10.79 -13.38
N GLN A 17 -4.76 10.90 -13.01
CA GLN A 17 -5.72 11.76 -13.69
C GLN A 17 -5.45 13.26 -13.46
N THR A 18 -5.04 13.63 -12.25
CA THR A 18 -4.91 15.04 -11.86
C THR A 18 -3.47 15.42 -11.53
N PRO A 19 -3.07 16.68 -11.78
CA PRO A 19 -1.73 17.17 -11.40
C PRO A 19 -1.43 16.98 -9.90
N SER A 20 -2.44 17.11 -9.03
CA SER A 20 -2.27 16.89 -7.58
C SER A 20 -1.97 15.43 -7.24
N MET A 21 -2.52 14.46 -7.97
CA MET A 21 -2.17 13.04 -7.81
C MET A 21 -0.74 12.76 -8.29
N ILE A 22 -0.30 13.42 -9.36
CA ILE A 22 1.07 13.32 -9.88
C ILE A 22 2.06 13.90 -8.89
N GLU A 23 1.75 15.08 -8.33
CA GLU A 23 2.55 15.72 -7.29
C GLU A 23 2.63 14.85 -6.03
N GLN A 24 1.51 14.28 -5.57
CA GLN A 24 1.49 13.38 -4.42
C GLN A 24 2.37 12.14 -4.64
N ASP A 25 2.36 11.57 -5.84
CA ASP A 25 3.21 10.43 -6.20
C ASP A 25 4.71 10.78 -6.11
N LEU A 26 5.08 11.97 -6.57
CA LEU A 26 6.44 12.49 -6.48
C LEU A 26 6.86 12.76 -5.03
N VAL A 27 5.97 13.34 -4.22
CA VAL A 27 6.16 13.55 -2.77
C VAL A 27 6.38 12.22 -2.04
N ILE A 28 5.56 11.20 -2.33
CA ILE A 28 5.71 9.86 -1.76
C ILE A 28 7.07 9.26 -2.14
N SER A 29 7.46 9.37 -3.41
CA SER A 29 8.72 8.81 -3.91
C SER A 29 9.92 9.42 -3.21
N ARG A 30 9.97 10.76 -3.04
CA ARG A 30 11.00 11.44 -2.27
C ARG A 30 11.00 11.03 -0.81
N ALA A 31 9.82 10.95 -0.19
CA ALA A 31 9.70 10.53 1.20
C ALA A 31 10.27 9.12 1.43
N LEU A 32 9.98 8.16 0.53
CA LEU A 32 10.52 6.80 0.61
C LEU A 32 12.05 6.78 0.52
N VAL A 33 12.65 7.53 -0.41
CA VAL A 33 14.11 7.63 -0.52
C VAL A 33 14.73 8.25 0.75
N CYS A 34 14.16 9.34 1.24
CA CYS A 34 14.64 9.99 2.48
C CYS A 34 14.55 9.02 3.67
N LEU A 35 13.44 8.30 3.81
CA LEU A 35 13.20 7.40 4.93
C LEU A 35 14.14 6.17 4.88
N TYR A 36 14.24 5.49 3.74
CA TYR A 36 15.01 4.25 3.66
C TYR A 36 16.53 4.43 3.54
N ASN A 37 17.01 5.67 3.41
CA ASN A 37 18.42 6.00 3.60
C ASN A 37 18.81 6.24 5.08
N ASP A 38 17.83 6.27 5.98
CA ASP A 38 18.08 6.33 7.43
C ASP A 38 18.16 4.91 8.02
N PRO A 39 19.24 4.56 8.75
CA PRO A 39 19.44 3.22 9.30
C PRO A 39 18.40 2.84 10.36
N ILE A 40 17.87 3.80 11.13
CA ILE A 40 16.82 3.53 12.14
C ILE A 40 15.53 3.10 11.43
N ILE A 41 15.14 3.79 10.36
CA ILE A 41 13.95 3.47 9.61
C ILE A 41 14.11 2.12 8.89
N LYS A 42 15.24 1.92 8.20
CA LYS A 42 15.52 0.69 7.47
C LYS A 42 15.54 -0.54 8.38
N ASP A 43 16.04 -0.40 9.61
CA ASP A 43 16.05 -1.48 10.60
C ASP A 43 14.67 -1.71 11.23
N ALA A 44 13.89 -0.66 11.49
CA ALA A 44 12.65 -0.76 12.25
C ALA A 44 11.40 -1.07 11.43
N LEU A 45 11.34 -0.62 10.15
CA LEU A 45 10.09 -0.60 9.38
C LEU A 45 10.15 -1.46 8.12
N VAL A 46 8.98 -2.02 7.80
CA VAL A 46 8.70 -2.74 6.54
C VAL A 46 7.61 -1.99 5.78
N PHE A 47 7.88 -1.62 4.54
CA PHE A 47 6.91 -0.96 3.67
C PHE A 47 5.89 -1.96 3.11
N ARG A 48 4.60 -1.61 3.19
CA ARG A 48 3.49 -2.49 2.77
C ARG A 48 2.36 -1.70 2.12
N GLY A 49 1.27 -2.39 1.89
CA GLY A 49 0.03 -1.76 1.42
C GLY A 49 -0.03 -1.56 -0.07
N GLY A 50 -0.99 -0.73 -0.50
CA GLY A 50 -1.21 -0.48 -1.94
C GLY A 50 -0.08 0.30 -2.58
N THR A 51 0.53 1.23 -1.86
CA THR A 51 1.64 2.02 -2.38
C THR A 51 2.89 1.17 -2.59
N ALA A 52 3.19 0.25 -1.65
CA ALA A 52 4.29 -0.70 -1.83
C ALA A 52 4.07 -1.61 -3.04
N LEU A 53 2.87 -2.15 -3.21
CA LEU A 53 2.52 -2.96 -4.37
C LEU A 53 2.76 -2.20 -5.68
N ASN A 54 2.20 -0.99 -5.80
CA ASN A 54 2.29 -0.23 -7.04
C ASN A 54 3.70 0.31 -7.34
N LYS A 55 4.49 0.63 -6.32
CA LYS A 55 5.84 1.20 -6.52
C LYS A 55 6.93 0.15 -6.70
N LEU A 56 6.76 -1.05 -6.15
CA LEU A 56 7.84 -2.03 -6.10
C LEU A 56 7.61 -3.26 -6.97
N PHE A 57 6.35 -3.59 -7.31
CA PHE A 57 6.03 -4.86 -7.96
C PHE A 57 5.27 -4.71 -9.28
N ILE A 58 4.63 -3.55 -9.52
CA ILE A 58 3.86 -3.30 -10.73
C ILE A 58 4.61 -2.34 -11.62
N GLN A 59 5.00 -2.77 -12.82
CA GLN A 59 5.81 -1.95 -13.76
C GLN A 59 5.12 -0.65 -14.18
N SER A 60 3.78 -0.68 -14.32
CA SER A 60 2.99 0.52 -14.57
C SER A 60 1.92 0.60 -13.49
N PRO A 61 1.95 1.63 -12.63
CA PRO A 61 1.02 1.74 -11.52
C PRO A 61 -0.43 1.57 -11.99
N ALA A 62 -1.09 0.57 -11.41
CA ALA A 62 -2.41 0.14 -11.87
C ALA A 62 -3.56 0.97 -11.29
N ARG A 63 -3.35 1.53 -10.11
CA ARG A 63 -4.28 2.44 -9.43
C ARG A 63 -3.54 3.43 -8.53
N TYR A 64 -4.16 4.58 -8.31
CA TYR A 64 -3.65 5.59 -7.39
C TYR A 64 -3.60 5.08 -5.94
N SER A 65 -2.53 5.44 -5.24
CA SER A 65 -2.35 5.16 -3.81
C SER A 65 -1.61 6.33 -3.16
N GLU A 66 -2.16 6.85 -2.07
CA GLU A 66 -1.79 8.16 -1.51
C GLU A 66 -1.09 8.11 -0.13
N ASP A 67 -1.11 6.94 0.52
CA ASP A 67 -0.59 6.76 1.87
C ASP A 67 0.72 5.95 1.85
N ILE A 68 1.57 6.16 2.84
CA ILE A 68 2.71 5.28 3.13
C ILE A 68 2.35 4.42 4.34
N ASP A 69 2.21 3.12 4.11
CA ASP A 69 1.88 2.14 5.14
C ASP A 69 3.12 1.33 5.53
N PHE A 70 3.42 1.30 6.82
CA PHE A 70 4.49 0.50 7.39
C PHE A 70 3.98 -0.50 8.43
N VAL A 71 4.80 -1.52 8.66
CA VAL A 71 4.73 -2.39 9.84
C VAL A 71 6.04 -2.26 10.59
N GLN A 72 5.96 -2.19 11.90
CA GLN A 72 7.14 -2.26 12.76
C GLN A 72 7.61 -3.72 12.85
N LYS A 73 8.90 -3.96 12.59
CA LYS A 73 9.47 -5.32 12.55
C LYS A 73 9.44 -6.03 13.91
N ARG A 74 9.65 -5.28 14.98
CA ARG A 74 9.77 -5.81 16.36
C ARG A 74 8.91 -5.02 17.32
N SER A 75 8.47 -5.67 18.39
CA SER A 75 7.72 -5.02 19.47
C SER A 75 8.65 -4.15 20.32
N GLU A 76 8.84 -2.92 19.91
CA GLU A 76 9.71 -1.93 20.54
C GLU A 76 8.99 -0.57 20.67
N PRO A 77 9.40 0.31 21.58
CA PRO A 77 8.84 1.66 21.65
C PRO A 77 9.04 2.42 20.33
N ILE A 78 7.95 2.90 19.75
CA ILE A 78 7.93 3.54 18.42
C ILE A 78 8.53 4.96 18.40
N GLY A 79 8.88 5.52 19.56
CA GLY A 79 9.31 6.91 19.69
C GLY A 79 10.56 7.27 18.90
N SER A 80 11.60 6.42 18.92
CA SER A 80 12.83 6.63 18.13
C SER A 80 12.54 6.69 16.63
N THR A 81 11.71 5.77 16.14
CA THR A 81 11.31 5.67 14.73
C THR A 81 10.48 6.87 14.29
N THR A 82 9.49 7.28 15.08
CA THR A 82 8.68 8.47 14.77
C THR A 82 9.50 9.76 14.80
N ASN A 83 10.46 9.88 15.71
CA ASN A 83 11.38 11.02 15.76
C ASN A 83 12.32 11.05 14.53
N ALA A 84 12.83 9.89 14.09
CA ALA A 84 13.63 9.80 12.87
C ALA A 84 12.81 10.22 11.63
N ILE A 85 11.57 9.75 11.48
CA ILE A 85 10.67 10.17 10.40
C ILE A 85 10.48 11.69 10.41
N ARG A 86 10.19 12.28 11.56
CA ARG A 86 10.00 13.72 11.70
C ARG A 86 11.26 14.50 11.32
N LYS A 87 12.42 14.11 11.82
CA LYS A 87 13.71 14.74 11.50
C LYS A 87 13.99 14.77 9.99
N LEU A 88 13.58 13.73 9.26
CA LEU A 88 13.82 13.61 7.82
C LEU A 88 12.81 14.38 6.97
N LEU A 89 11.55 14.47 7.39
CA LEU A 89 10.49 15.02 6.57
C LEU A 89 10.07 16.44 6.95
N GLU A 90 10.20 16.85 8.23
CA GLU A 90 9.84 18.22 8.69
C GLU A 90 10.59 19.35 7.93
N PRO A 91 11.85 19.21 7.53
CA PRO A 91 12.56 20.28 6.82
C PRO A 91 11.93 20.70 5.48
N TRP A 92 11.11 19.83 4.86
CA TRP A 92 10.52 20.11 3.58
C TRP A 92 8.99 19.91 3.49
N LEU A 93 8.38 19.21 4.46
CA LEU A 93 6.93 19.04 4.57
C LEU A 93 6.30 19.81 5.74
N GLY A 94 7.14 20.40 6.62
CA GLY A 94 6.66 21.03 7.85
C GLY A 94 6.28 20.03 8.93
N ASN A 95 5.74 20.54 10.04
CA ASN A 95 5.40 19.71 11.20
C ASN A 95 4.14 18.87 10.95
N PRO A 96 4.18 17.55 11.22
CA PRO A 96 3.00 16.70 11.07
C PRO A 96 2.04 16.85 12.25
N LYS A 97 0.75 16.63 12.00
CA LYS A 97 -0.16 16.16 13.05
C LYS A 97 0.12 14.69 13.28
N TRP A 98 0.30 14.29 14.52
CA TRP A 98 0.62 12.89 14.81
C TRP A 98 -0.18 12.35 15.99
N LYS A 99 -0.42 11.03 15.98
CA LYS A 99 -1.12 10.30 17.03
C LYS A 99 -0.54 8.90 17.15
N VAL A 100 -0.24 8.50 18.37
CA VAL A 100 0.16 7.13 18.71
C VAL A 100 -0.95 6.48 19.51
N THR A 101 -1.29 5.26 19.16
CA THR A 101 -2.24 4.38 19.86
C THR A 101 -1.52 3.06 20.17
N GLU A 102 -2.17 2.16 20.88
CA GLU A 102 -1.61 0.82 21.12
C GLU A 102 -1.32 0.03 19.83
N ARG A 103 -2.08 0.30 18.75
CA ARG A 103 -2.00 -0.48 17.51
C ARG A 103 -1.34 0.22 16.34
N SER A 104 -1.14 1.52 16.42
CA SER A 104 -0.55 2.28 15.32
C SER A 104 0.01 3.62 15.73
N ALA A 105 1.03 4.07 14.98
CA ALA A 105 1.46 5.47 14.97
C ALA A 105 1.10 6.08 13.60
N LYS A 106 0.51 7.29 13.62
CA LYS A 106 0.11 8.03 12.41
C LYS A 106 0.75 9.39 12.42
N LEU A 107 1.36 9.78 11.30
CA LEU A 107 1.87 11.11 11.04
C LEU A 107 1.18 11.64 9.78
N VAL A 108 0.66 12.86 9.84
CA VAL A 108 -0.05 13.51 8.72
C VAL A 108 0.60 14.86 8.45
N TYR A 109 1.37 14.94 7.39
CA TYR A 109 1.99 16.16 6.88
C TYR A 109 0.98 16.86 5.97
N GLN A 110 0.63 18.10 6.28
CA GLN A 110 -0.26 18.92 5.45
C GLN A 110 0.59 19.88 4.62
N TYR A 111 0.32 19.95 3.32
CA TYR A 111 1.02 20.88 2.43
C TYR A 111 0.04 21.45 1.38
N LEU A 112 0.46 22.50 0.70
CA LEU A 112 -0.27 23.03 -0.43
C LEU A 112 0.32 22.45 -1.71
N ALA A 113 -0.49 21.67 -2.41
CA ALA A 113 -0.17 21.13 -3.72
C ALA A 113 -0.36 22.19 -4.82
N ILE A 114 -0.15 21.80 -6.06
CA ILE A 114 -0.38 22.64 -7.23
C ILE A 114 -1.73 23.37 -7.14
N ASN A 115 -1.77 24.64 -7.60
CA ASN A 115 -2.94 25.51 -7.51
C ASN A 115 -3.42 25.80 -6.07
N ASN A 116 -2.50 25.72 -5.10
CA ASN A 116 -2.79 25.91 -3.67
C ASN A 116 -3.86 24.94 -3.13
N LEU A 117 -4.01 23.77 -3.73
CA LEU A 117 -4.92 22.75 -3.25
C LEU A 117 -4.41 22.11 -1.94
N PRO A 118 -5.20 22.09 -0.87
CA PRO A 118 -4.81 21.40 0.35
C PRO A 118 -4.57 19.91 0.09
N SER A 119 -3.40 19.43 0.42
CA SER A 119 -2.98 18.03 0.28
C SER A 119 -2.32 17.53 1.55
N LYS A 120 -2.16 16.22 1.66
CA LYS A 120 -1.54 15.59 2.83
C LYS A 120 -0.75 14.35 2.44
N LEU A 121 0.40 14.16 3.07
CA LEU A 121 1.06 12.86 3.12
C LEU A 121 0.73 12.20 4.45
N LYS A 122 0.09 11.04 4.42
CA LYS A 122 -0.17 10.22 5.60
C LYS A 122 0.82 9.06 5.65
N ILE A 123 1.47 8.92 6.79
CA ILE A 123 2.30 7.77 7.13
C ILE A 123 1.61 7.05 8.28
N GLU A 124 1.31 5.77 8.08
CA GLU A 124 0.71 4.91 9.09
C GLU A 124 1.63 3.72 9.39
N ILE A 125 1.93 3.51 10.67
CA ILE A 125 2.80 2.42 11.13
C ILE A 125 1.95 1.51 12.01
N ASN A 126 1.77 0.26 11.59
CA ASN A 126 1.20 -0.77 12.45
C ASN A 126 2.26 -1.22 13.46
N THR A 127 1.92 -1.16 14.74
CA THR A 127 2.83 -1.43 15.88
C THR A 127 2.52 -2.74 16.61
N THR A 128 1.66 -3.59 16.06
CA THR A 128 1.23 -4.83 16.70
C THR A 128 1.39 -6.07 15.83
N GLU A 129 1.50 -5.90 14.52
CA GLU A 129 1.55 -7.01 13.57
C GLU A 129 2.99 -7.33 13.19
N HIS A 130 3.75 -7.94 14.14
CA HIS A 130 5.17 -8.27 13.94
C HIS A 130 5.40 -9.63 13.26
N PHE A 131 4.32 -10.33 12.91
CA PHE A 131 4.35 -11.64 12.29
C PHE A 131 4.67 -11.54 10.79
N GLN A 132 5.50 -12.45 10.31
CA GLN A 132 5.80 -12.67 8.89
C GLN A 132 6.00 -14.16 8.63
N VAL A 133 5.78 -14.58 7.39
CA VAL A 133 5.94 -15.98 6.96
C VAL A 133 7.21 -16.14 6.13
N LEU A 134 7.47 -15.22 5.23
CA LEU A 134 8.65 -15.22 4.35
C LEU A 134 9.69 -14.20 4.82
N PRO A 135 10.98 -14.39 4.51
CA PRO A 135 11.99 -13.35 4.71
C PRO A 135 11.57 -12.05 4.03
N PHE A 136 11.94 -10.91 4.63
CA PHE A 136 11.72 -9.63 3.99
C PHE A 136 12.54 -9.51 2.70
N LYS A 137 11.93 -8.87 1.70
CA LYS A 137 12.56 -8.53 0.44
C LYS A 137 13.21 -7.17 0.51
N HIS A 138 14.37 -7.05 -0.09
CA HIS A 138 15.09 -5.81 -0.26
C HIS A 138 15.01 -5.39 -1.74
N VAL A 139 14.37 -4.27 -2.01
CA VAL A 139 14.09 -3.82 -3.37
C VAL A 139 14.81 -2.51 -3.65
N PRO A 140 15.70 -2.45 -4.63
CA PRO A 140 16.27 -1.19 -5.11
C PRO A 140 15.14 -0.26 -5.57
N PHE A 141 15.19 0.99 -5.14
CA PHE A 141 14.25 2.02 -5.53
C PHE A 141 14.99 3.31 -5.85
N SER A 142 14.63 3.92 -6.96
CA SER A 142 15.20 5.17 -7.41
C SER A 142 14.13 6.15 -7.85
N ILE A 143 14.43 7.43 -7.69
CA ILE A 143 13.68 8.52 -8.27
C ILE A 143 14.68 9.43 -8.97
N GLU A 144 14.36 9.80 -10.19
CA GLU A 144 15.11 10.76 -10.99
C GLU A 144 14.09 11.77 -11.53
N SER A 145 14.14 13.00 -11.02
CA SER A 145 13.25 14.08 -11.39
C SER A 145 13.92 15.42 -11.23
N ASP A 146 13.41 16.45 -11.90
CA ASP A 146 13.93 17.83 -11.80
C ASP A 146 13.80 18.41 -10.37
N TRP A 147 12.98 17.82 -9.52
CA TRP A 147 12.76 18.26 -8.16
C TRP A 147 13.63 17.54 -7.12
N PHE A 148 13.89 16.27 -7.36
CA PHE A 148 14.62 15.43 -6.41
C PHE A 148 15.15 14.17 -7.09
N ASP A 149 16.42 13.86 -6.84
CA ASP A 149 17.06 12.62 -7.25
C ASP A 149 17.54 11.84 -6.05
N GLY A 150 17.48 10.53 -6.15
CA GLY A 150 18.01 9.67 -5.09
C GLY A 150 17.67 8.21 -5.26
N THR A 151 18.43 7.41 -4.56
CA THR A 151 18.30 5.94 -4.55
C THR A 151 18.25 5.44 -3.12
N CYS A 152 17.56 4.34 -2.89
CA CYS A 152 17.57 3.63 -1.61
C CYS A 152 17.30 2.14 -1.83
N GLU A 153 17.39 1.36 -0.78
CA GLU A 153 16.95 -0.02 -0.73
C GLU A 153 15.76 -0.14 0.23
N ILE A 154 14.59 -0.40 -0.31
CA ILE A 154 13.35 -0.50 0.47
C ILE A 154 13.18 -1.92 1.01
N VAL A 155 12.91 -2.05 2.31
CA VAL A 155 12.53 -3.30 2.95
C VAL A 155 11.01 -3.47 2.85
N THR A 156 10.58 -4.58 2.25
CA THR A 156 9.17 -4.91 2.04
C THR A 156 8.93 -6.41 2.19
N TYR A 157 7.69 -6.83 2.05
CA TYR A 157 7.35 -8.26 1.99
C TYR A 157 7.59 -8.83 0.59
N GLU A 158 7.73 -10.15 0.48
CA GLU A 158 7.59 -10.83 -0.80
C GLU A 158 6.18 -10.62 -1.37
N LEU A 159 6.05 -10.61 -2.71
CA LEU A 159 4.77 -10.31 -3.35
C LEU A 159 3.65 -11.28 -2.92
N ALA A 160 3.98 -12.58 -2.77
CA ALA A 160 3.02 -13.57 -2.31
C ALA A 160 2.50 -13.24 -0.90
N GLU A 161 3.35 -12.75 -0.01
CA GLU A 161 2.94 -12.35 1.33
C GLU A 161 2.12 -11.05 1.34
N LEU A 162 2.47 -10.06 0.50
CA LEU A 162 1.62 -8.89 0.28
C LEU A 162 0.22 -9.31 -0.18
N MET A 163 0.12 -10.26 -1.12
CA MET A 163 -1.18 -10.75 -1.61
C MET A 163 -1.95 -11.53 -0.54
N ALA A 164 -1.29 -12.31 0.28
CA ALA A 164 -1.92 -12.98 1.42
C ALA A 164 -2.49 -11.97 2.44
N THR A 165 -1.76 -10.89 2.74
CA THR A 165 -2.28 -9.81 3.59
C THR A 165 -3.44 -9.05 2.92
N LYS A 166 -3.45 -8.92 1.58
CA LYS A 166 -4.56 -8.35 0.82
C LYS A 166 -5.79 -9.27 0.84
N LEU A 167 -5.60 -10.58 0.74
CA LEU A 167 -6.68 -11.57 0.84
C LEU A 167 -7.31 -11.51 2.25
N ARG A 168 -6.50 -11.42 3.31
CA ARG A 168 -6.98 -11.21 4.67
C ARG A 168 -7.74 -9.89 4.82
N ALA A 169 -7.20 -8.80 4.27
CA ALA A 169 -7.87 -7.50 4.30
C ALA A 169 -9.20 -7.52 3.51
N LEU A 170 -9.26 -8.20 2.38
CA LEU A 170 -10.51 -8.39 1.62
C LEU A 170 -11.57 -9.10 2.46
N TYR A 171 -11.21 -10.07 3.30
CA TYR A 171 -12.14 -10.69 4.23
C TYR A 171 -12.56 -9.74 5.37
N GLN A 172 -11.61 -9.03 5.99
CA GLN A 172 -11.82 -8.27 7.22
C GLN A 172 -12.52 -6.92 7.02
N ARG A 173 -12.31 -6.26 5.86
CA ARG A 173 -12.83 -4.92 5.62
C ARG A 173 -13.54 -4.80 4.25
N ARG A 174 -14.28 -3.69 4.08
CA ARG A 174 -15.05 -3.42 2.85
C ARG A 174 -14.37 -2.35 2.02
N LYS A 175 -13.22 -2.70 1.39
CA LYS A 175 -12.48 -1.80 0.49
C LYS A 175 -12.26 -2.47 -0.86
N GLY A 176 -12.87 -1.90 -1.91
CA GLY A 176 -12.78 -2.42 -3.28
C GLY A 176 -11.35 -2.48 -3.81
N ARG A 177 -10.46 -1.63 -3.30
CA ARG A 177 -9.04 -1.64 -3.64
C ARG A 177 -8.32 -2.94 -3.26
N ASP A 178 -8.77 -3.67 -2.23
CA ASP A 178 -8.17 -4.96 -1.88
C ASP A 178 -8.58 -6.04 -2.91
N LEU A 179 -9.82 -5.98 -3.42
CA LEU A 179 -10.28 -6.81 -4.53
C LEU A 179 -9.51 -6.50 -5.82
N PHE A 180 -9.35 -5.21 -6.13
CA PHE A 180 -8.63 -4.77 -7.32
C PHE A 180 -7.17 -5.24 -7.32
N ASP A 181 -6.46 -5.05 -6.21
CA ASP A 181 -5.06 -5.44 -6.07
C ASP A 181 -4.88 -6.95 -6.29
N LEU A 182 -5.76 -7.78 -5.71
CA LEU A 182 -5.77 -9.24 -5.93
C LEU A 182 -6.07 -9.58 -7.40
N TRP A 183 -7.14 -9.02 -7.95
CA TRP A 183 -7.53 -9.25 -9.35
C TRP A 183 -6.39 -8.90 -10.31
N HIS A 184 -5.76 -7.73 -10.11
CA HIS A 184 -4.72 -7.23 -10.99
C HIS A 184 -3.46 -8.12 -10.97
N VAL A 185 -3.01 -8.53 -9.79
CA VAL A 185 -1.81 -9.39 -9.63
C VAL A 185 -2.08 -10.81 -10.14
N LEU A 186 -3.25 -11.37 -9.79
CA LEU A 186 -3.62 -12.73 -10.22
C LEU A 186 -3.87 -12.84 -11.73
N LYS A 187 -4.40 -11.78 -12.37
CA LYS A 187 -4.61 -11.73 -13.82
C LYS A 187 -3.30 -11.75 -14.61
N GLN A 188 -2.21 -11.28 -14.02
CA GLN A 188 -0.87 -11.26 -14.60
C GLN A 188 -0.01 -12.49 -14.20
N ASP A 189 -0.58 -13.44 -13.44
CA ASP A 189 0.11 -14.63 -12.91
C ASP A 189 1.46 -14.31 -12.21
N LEU A 190 1.52 -13.17 -11.47
CA LEU A 190 2.74 -12.71 -10.81
C LEU A 190 3.07 -13.47 -9.51
N VAL A 191 2.16 -14.31 -9.01
CA VAL A 191 2.33 -15.07 -7.77
C VAL A 191 1.82 -16.50 -7.89
N ASP A 192 2.41 -17.43 -7.15
CA ASP A 192 1.83 -18.75 -6.93
C ASP A 192 0.64 -18.65 -5.95
N ILE A 193 -0.53 -19.04 -6.43
CA ILE A 193 -1.78 -18.99 -5.68
C ILE A 193 -1.74 -19.90 -4.45
N ASN A 194 -1.13 -21.08 -4.55
CA ASN A 194 -1.04 -22.02 -3.43
C ASN A 194 -0.17 -21.43 -2.32
N GLN A 195 0.93 -20.75 -2.67
CA GLN A 195 1.77 -20.04 -1.72
C GLN A 195 1.00 -18.90 -1.03
N VAL A 196 0.22 -18.12 -1.79
CA VAL A 196 -0.61 -17.04 -1.21
C VAL A 196 -1.63 -17.61 -0.21
N ILE A 197 -2.29 -18.71 -0.53
CA ILE A 197 -3.26 -19.37 0.36
C ILE A 197 -2.57 -19.91 1.61
N ASP A 198 -1.45 -20.58 1.48
CA ASP A 198 -0.68 -21.11 2.63
C ASP A 198 -0.27 -19.98 3.59
N ILE A 199 0.26 -18.88 3.06
CA ILE A 199 0.62 -17.71 3.86
C ILE A 199 -0.62 -17.09 4.52
N PHE A 200 -1.73 -16.94 3.78
CA PHE A 200 -3.00 -16.44 4.32
C PHE A 200 -3.48 -17.28 5.51
N GLN A 201 -3.42 -18.61 5.40
CA GLN A 201 -3.81 -19.50 6.49
C GLN A 201 -2.90 -19.36 7.72
N LYS A 202 -1.58 -19.19 7.50
CA LYS A 202 -0.64 -18.94 8.61
C LYS A 202 -0.93 -17.63 9.33
N TYR A 203 -1.31 -16.56 8.60
CA TYR A 203 -1.78 -15.31 9.22
C TYR A 203 -3.07 -15.52 10.01
N CYS A 204 -4.03 -16.26 9.48
CA CYS A 204 -5.27 -16.59 10.18
C CYS A 204 -5.00 -17.39 11.45
N ALA A 205 -4.13 -18.39 11.39
CA ALA A 205 -3.74 -19.20 12.54
C ALA A 205 -3.02 -18.36 13.61
N ASN A 206 -2.14 -17.45 13.22
CA ASN A 206 -1.47 -16.53 14.14
C ASN A 206 -2.48 -15.61 14.89
N ASP A 207 -3.54 -15.21 14.21
CA ASP A 207 -4.63 -14.40 14.79
C ASP A 207 -5.67 -15.25 15.54
N ASN A 208 -5.48 -16.58 15.61
CA ASN A 208 -6.46 -17.55 16.18
C ASN A 208 -7.82 -17.50 15.47
N ILE A 209 -7.85 -17.27 14.17
CA ILE A 209 -9.05 -17.19 13.34
C ILE A 209 -9.01 -18.32 12.32
N ILE A 210 -10.15 -18.98 12.10
CA ILE A 210 -10.33 -19.95 11.02
C ILE A 210 -11.26 -19.31 9.97
N ILE A 211 -10.76 -19.17 8.75
CA ILE A 211 -11.52 -18.65 7.61
C ILE A 211 -11.59 -19.76 6.55
N SER A 212 -12.72 -20.48 6.51
CA SER A 212 -12.98 -21.47 5.49
C SER A 212 -13.45 -20.82 4.19
N LYS A 213 -13.39 -21.56 3.11
CA LYS A 213 -13.94 -21.17 1.80
C LYS A 213 -15.38 -20.70 1.90
N GLU A 214 -16.22 -21.43 2.61
CA GLU A 214 -17.64 -21.14 2.77
C GLU A 214 -17.87 -19.81 3.49
N LEU A 215 -17.11 -19.56 4.57
CA LEU A 215 -17.15 -18.30 5.30
C LEU A 215 -16.71 -17.14 4.42
N PHE A 216 -15.65 -17.33 3.62
CA PHE A 216 -15.18 -16.28 2.72
C PHE A 216 -16.20 -15.98 1.62
N LYS A 217 -16.79 -17.00 0.99
CA LYS A 217 -17.85 -16.83 -0.02
C LYS A 217 -19.05 -16.05 0.53
N LYS A 218 -19.54 -16.44 1.70
CA LYS A 218 -20.64 -15.72 2.37
C LYS A 218 -20.29 -14.27 2.66
N ASN A 219 -19.06 -14.00 3.09
CA ASN A 219 -18.57 -12.65 3.31
C ASN A 219 -18.52 -11.83 2.03
N MET A 220 -18.08 -12.42 0.91
CA MET A 220 -18.05 -11.76 -0.40
C MET A 220 -19.46 -11.42 -0.92
N GLU A 221 -20.44 -12.31 -0.78
CA GLU A 221 -21.83 -12.02 -1.18
C GLU A 221 -22.39 -10.80 -0.43
N LEU A 222 -22.12 -10.68 0.88
CA LEU A 222 -22.52 -9.50 1.66
C LEU A 222 -21.80 -8.22 1.20
N LYS A 223 -20.57 -8.33 0.72
CA LYS A 223 -19.81 -7.18 0.21
C LYS A 223 -20.25 -6.76 -1.19
N LYS A 224 -20.60 -7.71 -2.05
CA LYS A 224 -21.10 -7.41 -3.40
C LYS A 224 -22.34 -6.51 -3.38
N SER A 225 -23.19 -6.60 -2.36
CA SER A 225 -24.37 -5.74 -2.19
C SER A 225 -24.08 -4.35 -1.62
N ASN A 226 -22.83 -4.08 -1.19
CA ASN A 226 -22.46 -2.80 -0.58
C ASN A 226 -21.96 -1.80 -1.63
N LYS A 227 -22.66 -0.66 -1.76
CA LYS A 227 -22.34 0.38 -2.75
C LYS A 227 -20.92 0.96 -2.58
N ASP A 228 -20.50 1.25 -1.34
CA ASP A 228 -19.18 1.83 -1.10
C ASP A 228 -18.05 0.88 -1.53
N PHE A 229 -18.27 -0.44 -1.38
CA PHE A 229 -17.33 -1.45 -1.86
C PHE A 229 -17.26 -1.51 -3.39
N GLN A 230 -18.41 -1.37 -4.08
CA GLN A 230 -18.48 -1.39 -5.54
C GLN A 230 -17.78 -0.16 -6.16
N ILE A 231 -17.96 1.03 -5.58
CA ILE A 231 -17.51 2.30 -6.16
C ILE A 231 -16.12 2.75 -5.65
N ASP A 232 -15.52 2.05 -4.68
CA ASP A 232 -14.24 2.43 -4.05
C ASP A 232 -13.10 2.64 -5.09
N MET A 233 -13.20 1.98 -6.25
CA MET A 233 -12.21 2.09 -7.32
C MET A 233 -12.43 3.25 -8.29
N ASN A 234 -13.62 3.84 -8.36
CA ASN A 234 -13.98 4.81 -9.41
C ASN A 234 -13.07 6.05 -9.46
N THR A 235 -12.55 6.48 -8.32
CA THR A 235 -11.67 7.65 -8.20
C THR A 235 -10.18 7.31 -8.18
N LEU A 236 -9.85 6.02 -8.14
CA LEU A 236 -8.48 5.55 -7.99
C LEU A 236 -7.86 5.02 -9.30
N LEU A 237 -8.70 4.75 -10.29
CA LEU A 237 -8.26 4.18 -11.56
C LEU A 237 -7.91 5.27 -12.58
N PRO A 238 -6.87 5.09 -13.40
CA PRO A 238 -6.69 5.83 -14.63
C PRO A 238 -7.93 5.69 -15.56
N HIS A 239 -8.24 6.72 -16.35
CA HIS A 239 -9.46 6.74 -17.19
C HIS A 239 -9.59 5.55 -18.15
N GLU A 240 -8.47 5.02 -18.63
CA GLU A 240 -8.44 3.93 -19.61
C GLU A 240 -8.31 2.54 -18.99
N THR A 241 -8.35 2.43 -17.66
CA THR A 241 -8.20 1.12 -17.00
C THR A 241 -9.47 0.33 -17.16
N PRO A 242 -9.47 -0.81 -17.87
CA PRO A 242 -10.64 -1.67 -17.98
C PRO A 242 -10.91 -2.29 -16.61
N TRP A 243 -11.99 -1.87 -15.97
CA TRP A 243 -12.42 -2.37 -14.68
C TRP A 243 -13.90 -2.75 -14.71
N ASN A 244 -14.16 -4.00 -14.38
CA ASN A 244 -15.51 -4.51 -14.15
C ASN A 244 -15.54 -5.19 -12.79
N PHE A 245 -16.34 -4.66 -11.90
CA PHE A 245 -16.44 -5.12 -10.51
C PHE A 245 -16.89 -6.58 -10.40
N ASP A 246 -17.94 -6.96 -11.18
CA ASP A 246 -18.51 -8.32 -11.11
C ASP A 246 -17.55 -9.34 -11.71
N GLU A 247 -16.88 -9.01 -12.81
CA GLU A 247 -15.83 -9.83 -13.42
C GLU A 247 -14.69 -10.06 -12.41
N ALA A 248 -14.24 -9.01 -11.74
CA ALA A 248 -13.16 -9.11 -10.75
C ALA A 248 -13.57 -9.96 -9.54
N CYS A 249 -14.80 -9.79 -9.04
CA CYS A 249 -15.34 -10.64 -7.98
C CYS A 249 -15.33 -12.12 -8.36
N ASN A 250 -15.85 -12.44 -9.55
CA ASN A 250 -15.92 -13.82 -10.03
C ASN A 250 -14.54 -14.40 -10.29
N PHE A 251 -13.63 -13.61 -10.85
CA PHE A 251 -12.26 -14.02 -11.10
C PHE A 251 -11.50 -14.32 -9.80
N VAL A 252 -11.52 -13.40 -8.84
CA VAL A 252 -10.85 -13.61 -7.55
C VAL A 252 -11.49 -14.76 -6.77
N GLN A 253 -12.81 -14.92 -6.86
CA GLN A 253 -13.49 -16.07 -6.24
C GLN A 253 -12.98 -17.38 -6.82
N SER A 254 -13.05 -17.55 -8.14
CA SER A 254 -12.66 -18.81 -8.80
C SER A 254 -11.16 -19.12 -8.72
N ARG A 255 -10.31 -18.07 -8.80
CA ARG A 255 -8.85 -18.26 -8.83
C ARG A 255 -8.24 -18.51 -7.44
N ILE A 256 -8.78 -17.91 -6.38
CA ILE A 256 -8.16 -18.02 -5.06
C ILE A 256 -9.13 -18.45 -3.95
N ILE A 257 -10.34 -17.86 -3.84
CA ILE A 257 -11.23 -18.14 -2.71
C ILE A 257 -11.75 -19.59 -2.75
N ASP A 258 -12.06 -20.10 -3.94
CA ASP A 258 -12.52 -21.49 -4.13
C ASP A 258 -11.45 -22.54 -3.81
N ASN A 259 -10.19 -22.13 -3.76
CA ASN A 259 -9.05 -22.98 -3.43
C ASN A 259 -8.65 -22.91 -1.93
N ILE A 260 -9.30 -22.06 -1.13
CA ILE A 260 -9.12 -22.07 0.33
C ILE A 260 -9.71 -23.38 0.88
N PRO A 261 -9.05 -24.07 1.81
CA PRO A 261 -9.60 -25.26 2.45
C PRO A 261 -10.94 -25.00 3.15
N SER A 262 -11.76 -26.06 3.23
CA SER A 262 -13.08 -26.07 3.89
C SER A 262 -12.95 -26.04 5.39
#